data_167ab5830e227e49d1006a2e5e869feb
#
_entry.id   167ab5830e227e49d1006a2e5e869feb
#
_cell.length_a   1.000
_cell.length_b   1.000
_cell.length_c   1.000
_cell.angle_alpha   90.00
_cell.angle_beta   90.00
_cell.angle_gamma   90.00
#
_symmetry.space_group_name_H-M   'P 1'
#
loop_
_entity.id
_entity.type
_entity.pdbx_description
1 polymer ?
#
loop_
_entity_poly.entity_id
_entity_poly.type
_entity_poly.pdbx_seq_one_letter_code
_entity_poly.pdbx_strand_id
1 'polypeptide(L)'
;HIGTFGEVARTAMVQNAFHHLTGKNTKLICFSDDMDGFRKVPENVPNKQMLEKYIDIPLTSVPDPFDKYESFGSYNNAKLIEFLDKFNFDYQFVSATECYKSGRFDFALKEVLLHYEKIKNIILPTLGLERQSNYSPFLPLCPKTGKVLQVKVIETNVEDQTISYLSEDTNEPTKISILGGNCKLQWKCDWAMRWFALGVDYEMSGKDLY
;
A
#
# COMPACT_ATOMS: atom_id res chain seq x y z
N HIS A 1 11.17 -13.44 -5.58
CA HIS A 1 10.04 -14.35 -5.70
C HIS A 1 9.61 -14.48 -7.15
N ILE A 2 9.29 -15.70 -7.61
CA ILE A 2 8.97 -15.97 -9.03
C ILE A 2 7.72 -15.22 -9.50
N GLY A 3 6.76 -14.98 -8.60
CA GLY A 3 5.57 -14.16 -8.88
C GLY A 3 5.94 -12.74 -9.26
N THR A 4 6.75 -12.07 -8.47
CA THR A 4 7.23 -10.71 -8.72
C THR A 4 7.98 -10.61 -10.06
N PHE A 5 8.84 -11.59 -10.36
CA PHE A 5 9.48 -11.64 -11.67
C PHE A 5 8.47 -11.75 -12.81
N GLY A 6 7.46 -12.62 -12.65
CA GLY A 6 6.41 -12.82 -13.65
C GLY A 6 5.61 -11.57 -13.95
N GLU A 7 5.30 -10.77 -12.93
CA GLU A 7 4.59 -9.50 -13.07
C GLU A 7 5.42 -8.47 -13.82
N VAL A 8 6.66 -8.25 -13.41
CA VAL A 8 7.56 -7.29 -14.06
C VAL A 8 7.90 -7.71 -15.50
N ALA A 9 8.24 -8.99 -15.71
CA ALA A 9 8.59 -9.50 -17.04
C ALA A 9 7.44 -9.38 -18.05
N ARG A 10 6.22 -9.73 -17.65
CA ARG A 10 5.03 -9.61 -18.51
C ARG A 10 4.70 -8.16 -18.82
N THR A 11 4.80 -7.26 -17.84
CA THR A 11 4.60 -5.82 -18.06
C THR A 11 5.67 -5.25 -18.99
N ALA A 12 6.93 -5.66 -18.84
CA ALA A 12 8.02 -5.28 -19.76
C ALA A 12 7.79 -5.81 -21.20
N MET A 13 7.21 -7.01 -21.35
CA MET A 13 6.80 -7.52 -22.67
C MET A 13 5.75 -6.64 -23.34
N VAL A 14 4.74 -6.20 -22.56
CA VAL A 14 3.70 -5.27 -23.06
C VAL A 14 4.31 -3.92 -23.42
N GLN A 15 5.20 -3.39 -22.59
CA GLN A 15 5.95 -2.15 -22.86
C GLN A 15 6.72 -2.25 -24.21
N ASN A 16 7.46 -3.33 -24.41
CA ASN A 16 8.23 -3.56 -25.62
C ASN A 16 7.33 -3.71 -26.86
N ALA A 17 6.23 -4.44 -26.74
CA ALA A 17 5.25 -4.60 -27.83
C ALA A 17 4.60 -3.25 -28.18
N PHE A 18 4.22 -2.44 -27.19
CA PHE A 18 3.67 -1.11 -27.39
C PHE A 18 4.66 -0.18 -28.11
N HIS A 19 5.93 -0.18 -27.65
CA HIS A 19 6.98 0.60 -28.32
C HIS A 19 7.18 0.16 -29.78
N HIS A 20 7.25 -1.14 -30.03
CA HIS A 20 7.44 -1.68 -31.37
C HIS A 20 6.29 -1.30 -32.33
N LEU A 21 5.05 -1.33 -31.85
CA LEU A 21 3.86 -1.03 -32.66
C LEU A 21 3.62 0.47 -32.88
N THR A 22 4.02 1.32 -31.93
CA THR A 22 3.64 2.73 -31.94
C THR A 22 4.81 3.71 -32.05
N GLY A 23 6.04 3.26 -31.83
CA GLY A 23 7.23 4.11 -31.70
C GLY A 23 7.26 4.95 -30.42
N LYS A 24 6.28 4.81 -29.52
CA LYS A 24 6.19 5.62 -28.28
C LYS A 24 6.88 4.89 -27.12
N ASN A 25 7.56 5.68 -26.28
CA ASN A 25 8.14 5.18 -25.03
C ASN A 25 7.12 5.23 -23.90
N THR A 26 7.22 4.24 -23.00
CA THR A 26 6.47 4.16 -21.76
C THR A 26 7.43 4.04 -20.57
N LYS A 27 6.91 4.23 -19.34
CA LYS A 27 7.67 4.01 -18.11
C LYS A 27 7.15 2.75 -17.44
N LEU A 28 8.05 1.86 -17.05
CA LEU A 28 7.74 0.72 -16.19
C LEU A 28 7.91 1.14 -14.74
N ILE A 29 6.83 1.07 -13.95
CA ILE A 29 6.85 1.39 -12.52
C ILE A 29 6.86 0.08 -11.74
N CYS A 30 7.86 -0.09 -10.87
CA CYS A 30 7.90 -1.13 -9.87
C CYS A 30 7.48 -0.52 -8.53
N PHE A 31 6.24 -0.78 -8.12
CA PHE A 31 5.67 -0.23 -6.89
C PHE A 31 5.85 -1.21 -5.73
N SER A 32 6.36 -0.72 -4.60
CA SER A 32 6.52 -1.50 -3.37
C SER A 32 5.46 -1.11 -2.34
N ASP A 33 4.69 -2.09 -1.85
CA ASP A 33 3.71 -1.93 -0.78
C ASP A 33 4.35 -1.88 0.62
N ASP A 34 5.47 -1.17 0.76
CA ASP A 34 6.30 -1.11 1.96
C ASP A 34 5.66 -0.38 3.16
N MET A 35 4.51 0.26 2.95
CA MET A 35 3.67 0.83 4.00
C MET A 35 2.65 -0.17 4.57
N ASP A 36 2.57 -1.38 4.04
CA ASP A 36 1.69 -2.40 4.57
C ASP A 36 2.09 -2.80 5.99
N GLY A 37 1.08 -3.03 6.84
CA GLY A 37 1.28 -3.57 8.18
C GLY A 37 1.90 -4.97 8.13
N PHE A 38 2.87 -5.22 8.99
CA PHE A 38 3.55 -6.51 9.13
C PHE A 38 2.59 -7.57 9.69
N ARG A 39 2.04 -8.41 8.83
CA ARG A 39 0.91 -9.31 9.19
C ARG A 39 1.32 -10.54 9.97
N LYS A 40 2.50 -11.09 9.70
CA LYS A 40 3.03 -12.26 10.40
C LYS A 40 4.54 -12.34 10.26
N VAL A 41 5.18 -12.96 11.22
CA VAL A 41 6.63 -13.23 11.17
C VAL A 41 6.89 -14.36 10.17
N PRO A 42 7.73 -14.14 9.13
CA PRO A 42 8.12 -15.21 8.20
C PRO A 42 8.93 -16.30 8.91
N GLU A 43 8.83 -17.54 8.41
CA GLU A 43 9.53 -18.68 9.02
C GLU A 43 11.04 -18.65 8.78
N ASN A 44 11.48 -18.01 7.72
CA ASN A 44 12.86 -17.99 7.22
C ASN A 44 13.65 -16.74 7.58
N VAL A 45 13.27 -16.03 8.67
CA VAL A 45 13.98 -14.85 9.14
C VAL A 45 14.62 -15.10 10.52
N PRO A 46 15.75 -14.46 10.84
CA PRO A 46 16.29 -14.45 12.20
C PRO A 46 15.45 -13.55 13.12
N ASN A 47 15.74 -13.57 14.42
CA ASN A 47 15.17 -12.66 15.42
C ASN A 47 13.63 -12.65 15.48
N LYS A 48 12.98 -13.82 15.30
CA LYS A 48 11.51 -13.93 15.23
C LYS A 48 10.80 -13.33 16.44
N GLN A 49 11.29 -13.59 17.67
CA GLN A 49 10.69 -13.06 18.91
C GLN A 49 10.71 -11.52 18.97
N MET A 50 11.73 -10.90 18.40
CA MET A 50 11.79 -9.44 18.28
C MET A 50 10.70 -8.97 17.31
N LEU A 51 10.54 -9.62 16.16
CA LEU A 51 9.57 -9.24 15.13
C LEU A 51 8.11 -9.40 15.56
N GLU A 52 7.78 -10.33 16.46
CA GLU A 52 6.42 -10.53 16.99
C GLU A 52 5.84 -9.26 17.63
N LYS A 53 6.69 -8.39 18.18
CA LYS A 53 6.28 -7.12 18.77
C LYS A 53 5.84 -6.06 17.76
N TYR A 54 6.15 -6.27 16.48
CA TYR A 54 5.91 -5.32 15.40
C TYR A 54 4.76 -5.73 14.48
N ILE A 55 3.93 -6.67 14.89
CA ILE A 55 2.72 -7.05 14.12
C ILE A 55 1.84 -5.81 13.94
N ASP A 56 1.33 -5.64 12.72
CA ASP A 56 0.54 -4.50 12.22
C ASP A 56 1.30 -3.17 12.05
N ILE A 57 2.58 -3.11 12.39
CA ILE A 57 3.44 -1.94 12.13
C ILE A 57 3.81 -1.91 10.63
N PRO A 58 3.82 -0.72 9.97
CA PRO A 58 4.31 -0.60 8.60
C PRO A 58 5.70 -1.19 8.42
N LEU A 59 5.94 -1.93 7.33
CA LEU A 59 7.22 -2.62 7.09
C LEU A 59 8.44 -1.69 7.17
N THR A 60 8.28 -0.42 6.77
CA THR A 60 9.33 0.62 6.88
C THR A 60 9.60 1.09 8.31
N SER A 61 8.78 0.67 9.28
CA SER A 61 8.99 0.95 10.71
C SER A 61 9.30 -0.31 11.53
N VAL A 62 9.39 -1.48 10.88
CA VAL A 62 9.82 -2.74 11.49
C VAL A 62 11.33 -2.84 11.39
N PRO A 63 12.08 -3.08 12.49
CA PRO A 63 13.53 -3.28 12.43
C PRO A 63 13.94 -4.40 11.46
N ASP A 64 15.04 -4.22 10.75
CA ASP A 64 15.57 -5.25 9.86
C ASP A 64 16.08 -6.46 10.69
N PRO A 65 15.50 -7.66 10.55
CA PRO A 65 15.97 -8.82 11.29
C PRO A 65 17.37 -9.28 10.92
N PHE A 66 17.93 -8.79 9.81
CA PHE A 66 19.26 -9.13 9.32
C PHE A 66 20.32 -8.08 9.67
N ASP A 67 19.94 -6.96 10.31
CA ASP A 67 20.83 -5.84 10.71
C ASP A 67 21.63 -5.25 9.53
N LYS A 68 21.04 -5.21 8.33
CA LYS A 68 21.71 -4.71 7.11
C LYS A 68 21.17 -3.37 6.64
N TYR A 69 19.92 -3.06 6.97
CA TYR A 69 19.22 -1.86 6.56
C TYR A 69 18.48 -1.24 7.75
N GLU A 70 18.01 -0.01 7.55
CA GLU A 70 17.28 0.75 8.57
C GLU A 70 15.98 0.06 9.01
N SER A 71 15.32 -0.64 8.09
CA SER A 71 14.07 -1.33 8.36
C SER A 71 13.91 -2.60 7.53
N PHE A 72 12.98 -3.46 7.92
CA PHE A 72 12.62 -4.63 7.14
C PHE A 72 11.99 -4.27 5.79
N GLY A 73 11.26 -3.15 5.72
CA GLY A 73 10.81 -2.58 4.44
C GLY A 73 11.99 -2.20 3.54
N SER A 74 12.97 -1.47 4.07
CA SER A 74 14.20 -1.10 3.34
C SER A 74 14.99 -2.31 2.87
N TYR A 75 15.11 -3.34 3.71
CA TYR A 75 15.75 -4.61 3.33
C TYR A 75 15.03 -5.26 2.13
N ASN A 76 13.69 -5.39 2.21
CA ASN A 76 12.89 -6.00 1.14
C ASN A 76 12.97 -5.18 -0.16
N ASN A 77 12.90 -3.84 -0.07
CA ASN A 77 13.05 -2.94 -1.20
C ASN A 77 14.42 -3.10 -1.88
N ALA A 78 15.50 -3.12 -1.10
CA ALA A 78 16.85 -3.34 -1.62
C ALA A 78 16.99 -4.70 -2.32
N LYS A 79 16.39 -5.77 -1.74
CA LYS A 79 16.39 -7.10 -2.36
C LYS A 79 15.56 -7.17 -3.64
N LEU A 80 14.46 -6.43 -3.72
CA LEU A 80 13.66 -6.33 -4.93
C LEU A 80 14.44 -5.60 -6.04
N ILE A 81 15.06 -4.48 -5.73
CA ILE A 81 15.89 -3.70 -6.64
C ILE A 81 17.07 -4.56 -7.15
N GLU A 82 17.84 -5.17 -6.23
CA GLU A 82 18.96 -6.07 -6.60
C GLU A 82 18.50 -7.19 -7.53
N PHE A 83 17.32 -7.76 -7.28
CA PHE A 83 16.75 -8.82 -8.11
C PHE A 83 16.38 -8.32 -9.51
N LEU A 84 15.72 -7.18 -9.64
CA LEU A 84 15.29 -6.62 -10.92
C LEU A 84 16.48 -6.16 -11.77
N ASP A 85 17.49 -5.57 -11.14
CA ASP A 85 18.72 -5.12 -11.80
C ASP A 85 19.48 -6.28 -12.45
N LYS A 86 19.46 -7.48 -11.87
CA LYS A 86 20.07 -8.70 -12.47
C LYS A 86 19.47 -9.10 -13.82
N PHE A 87 18.24 -8.68 -14.11
CA PHE A 87 17.55 -8.94 -15.36
C PHE A 87 17.56 -7.74 -16.31
N ASN A 88 18.26 -6.66 -15.95
CA ASN A 88 18.38 -5.43 -16.75
C ASN A 88 17.03 -4.84 -17.17
N PHE A 89 16.03 -4.87 -16.29
CA PHE A 89 14.79 -4.14 -16.53
C PHE A 89 15.03 -2.63 -16.41
N ASP A 90 14.50 -1.86 -17.36
CA ASP A 90 14.44 -0.39 -17.26
C ASP A 90 13.14 -0.01 -16.54
N TYR A 91 13.23 0.29 -15.25
CA TYR A 91 12.09 0.57 -14.38
C TYR A 91 12.35 1.75 -13.44
N GLN A 92 11.29 2.35 -12.97
CA GLN A 92 11.29 3.31 -11.88
C GLN A 92 10.78 2.62 -10.61
N PHE A 93 11.60 2.53 -9.58
CA PHE A 93 11.17 2.07 -8.27
C PHE A 93 10.35 3.15 -7.56
N VAL A 94 9.23 2.77 -6.93
CA VAL A 94 8.33 3.67 -6.19
C VAL A 94 7.93 3.01 -4.88
N SER A 95 8.19 3.70 -3.77
CA SER A 95 7.79 3.30 -2.42
C SER A 95 6.41 3.84 -2.07
N ALA A 96 5.52 2.98 -1.55
CA ALA A 96 4.24 3.41 -1.00
C ALA A 96 4.43 4.40 0.14
N THR A 97 5.32 4.07 1.10
CA THR A 97 5.61 4.94 2.25
C THR A 97 6.04 6.34 1.83
N GLU A 98 6.92 6.44 0.83
CA GLU A 98 7.34 7.74 0.30
C GLU A 98 6.19 8.50 -0.37
N CYS A 99 5.37 7.82 -1.18
CA CYS A 99 4.23 8.44 -1.85
C CYS A 99 3.20 9.01 -0.86
N TYR A 100 2.89 8.25 0.19
CA TYR A 100 1.96 8.69 1.23
C TYR A 100 2.53 9.83 2.10
N LYS A 101 3.81 9.77 2.46
CA LYS A 101 4.43 10.78 3.33
C LYS A 101 4.81 12.07 2.63
N SER A 102 5.23 12.01 1.36
CA SER A 102 5.66 13.18 0.59
C SER A 102 4.53 14.05 0.05
N GLY A 103 3.28 13.59 0.18
CA GLY A 103 2.13 14.25 -0.43
C GLY A 103 1.87 13.90 -1.89
N ARG A 104 2.65 12.98 -2.47
CA ARG A 104 2.44 12.55 -3.87
C ARG A 104 1.04 11.98 -4.11
N PHE A 105 0.43 11.38 -3.09
CA PHE A 105 -0.92 10.83 -3.15
C PHE A 105 -2.01 11.75 -2.60
N ASP A 106 -1.68 12.93 -2.07
CA ASP A 106 -2.63 13.80 -1.37
C ASP A 106 -3.86 14.15 -2.20
N PHE A 107 -3.68 14.48 -3.49
CA PHE A 107 -4.79 14.76 -4.38
C PHE A 107 -5.73 13.55 -4.51
N ALA A 108 -5.18 12.38 -4.77
CA ALA A 108 -5.96 11.16 -4.94
C ALA A 108 -6.64 10.70 -3.64
N LEU A 109 -5.97 10.88 -2.49
CA LEU A 109 -6.56 10.59 -1.17
C LEU A 109 -7.76 11.51 -0.87
N LYS A 110 -7.69 12.78 -1.26
CA LYS A 110 -8.83 13.72 -1.15
C LYS A 110 -10.01 13.28 -2.02
N GLU A 111 -9.75 12.80 -3.23
CA GLU A 111 -10.80 12.23 -4.10
C GLU A 111 -11.44 10.97 -3.48
N VAL A 112 -10.64 10.09 -2.86
CA VAL A 112 -11.16 8.94 -2.13
C VAL A 112 -12.04 9.37 -0.96
N LEU A 113 -11.65 10.40 -0.20
CA LEU A 113 -12.44 10.93 0.90
C LEU A 113 -13.74 11.57 0.41
N LEU A 114 -13.68 12.38 -0.63
CA LEU A 114 -14.86 13.01 -1.26
C LEU A 114 -15.89 11.97 -1.74
N HIS A 115 -15.40 10.84 -2.24
CA HIS A 115 -16.24 9.76 -2.76
C HIS A 115 -16.34 8.54 -1.81
N TYR A 116 -16.08 8.73 -0.51
CA TYR A 116 -15.96 7.66 0.49
C TYR A 116 -17.11 6.65 0.44
N GLU A 117 -18.36 7.10 0.57
CA GLU A 117 -19.53 6.22 0.60
C GLU A 117 -19.75 5.50 -0.74
N LYS A 118 -19.49 6.17 -1.87
CA LYS A 118 -19.61 5.55 -3.19
C LYS A 118 -18.60 4.42 -3.35
N ILE A 119 -17.33 4.65 -3.01
CA ILE A 119 -16.25 3.66 -3.07
C ILE A 119 -16.55 2.49 -2.15
N LYS A 120 -16.95 2.77 -0.92
CA LYS A 120 -17.34 1.76 0.07
C LYS A 120 -18.45 0.85 -0.45
N ASN A 121 -19.51 1.43 -1.01
CA ASN A 121 -20.64 0.67 -1.54
C ASN A 121 -20.30 -0.19 -2.75
N ILE A 122 -19.31 0.19 -3.56
CA ILE A 122 -18.80 -0.61 -4.68
C ILE A 122 -17.98 -1.80 -4.16
N ILE A 123 -17.16 -1.59 -3.14
CA ILE A 123 -16.24 -2.62 -2.64
C ILE A 123 -16.93 -3.62 -1.70
N LEU A 124 -17.83 -3.16 -0.84
CA LEU A 124 -18.50 -4.00 0.17
C LEU A 124 -19.04 -5.33 -0.38
N PRO A 125 -19.79 -5.36 -1.50
CA PRO A 125 -20.34 -6.62 -2.03
C PRO A 125 -19.28 -7.62 -2.49
N THR A 126 -18.04 -7.17 -2.69
CA THR A 126 -16.91 -8.03 -3.12
C THR A 126 -16.18 -8.69 -1.95
N LEU A 127 -16.59 -8.39 -0.72
CA LEU A 127 -15.95 -8.88 0.51
C LEU A 127 -16.80 -9.96 1.18
N GLY A 128 -16.16 -10.89 1.89
CA GLY A 128 -16.86 -11.82 2.77
C GLY A 128 -17.57 -11.10 3.93
N LEU A 129 -18.66 -11.66 4.44
CA LEU A 129 -19.53 -11.05 5.46
C LEU A 129 -18.77 -10.55 6.71
N GLU A 130 -17.79 -11.31 7.17
CA GLU A 130 -16.97 -10.91 8.34
C GLU A 130 -16.21 -9.60 8.12
N ARG A 131 -15.75 -9.36 6.89
CA ARG A 131 -14.98 -8.15 6.54
C ARG A 131 -15.87 -6.95 6.24
N GLN A 132 -17.16 -7.16 5.93
CA GLN A 132 -18.06 -6.07 5.59
C GLN A 132 -18.37 -5.17 6.81
N SER A 133 -18.43 -5.74 8.01
CA SER A 133 -18.82 -5.02 9.23
C SER A 133 -17.85 -3.90 9.62
N ASN A 134 -16.55 -4.11 9.39
CA ASN A 134 -15.48 -3.17 9.77
C ASN A 134 -14.76 -2.56 8.58
N TYR A 135 -15.30 -2.74 7.36
CA TYR A 135 -14.65 -2.21 6.18
C TYR A 135 -14.67 -0.68 6.14
N SER A 136 -13.50 -0.11 5.88
CA SER A 136 -13.30 1.26 5.46
C SER A 136 -12.28 1.31 4.33
N PRO A 137 -12.43 2.19 3.33
CA PRO A 137 -11.36 2.50 2.38
C PRO A 137 -10.07 2.96 3.06
N PHE A 138 -10.16 3.69 4.17
CA PHE A 138 -9.01 4.18 4.92
C PHE A 138 -8.65 3.26 6.08
N LEU A 139 -7.35 3.02 6.25
CA LEU A 139 -6.72 2.32 7.34
C LEU A 139 -5.83 3.32 8.10
N PRO A 140 -6.31 3.89 9.24
CA PRO A 140 -5.53 4.84 10.00
C PRO A 140 -4.31 4.17 10.67
N LEU A 141 -3.23 4.92 10.83
CA LEU A 141 -2.12 4.54 11.68
C LEU A 141 -2.40 5.04 13.10
N CYS A 142 -2.36 4.14 14.07
CA CYS A 142 -2.56 4.49 15.47
C CYS A 142 -1.49 5.50 15.94
N PRO A 143 -1.86 6.71 16.40
CA PRO A 143 -0.87 7.69 16.83
C PRO A 143 -0.02 7.25 18.02
N LYS A 144 -0.53 6.33 18.85
CA LYS A 144 0.16 5.81 20.03
C LYS A 144 1.10 4.66 19.73
N THR A 145 0.68 3.73 18.86
CA THR A 145 1.40 2.47 18.62
C THR A 145 2.06 2.40 17.25
N GLY A 146 1.69 3.27 16.30
CA GLY A 146 2.12 3.22 14.92
C GLY A 146 1.50 2.09 14.09
N LYS A 147 0.59 1.29 14.67
CA LYS A 147 -0.06 0.17 13.98
C LYS A 147 -1.02 0.64 12.91
N VAL A 148 -1.07 -0.07 11.80
CA VAL A 148 -2.11 0.07 10.77
C VAL A 148 -3.38 -0.58 11.30
N LEU A 149 -4.43 0.21 11.49
CA LEU A 149 -5.67 -0.25 12.11
C LEU A 149 -6.71 -0.61 11.05
N GLN A 150 -7.40 -1.73 11.25
CA GLN A 150 -8.57 -2.11 10.46
C GLN A 150 -9.83 -1.84 11.27
N VAL A 151 -10.22 -0.58 11.33
CA VAL A 151 -11.33 -0.09 12.14
C VAL A 151 -12.42 0.55 11.28
N LYS A 152 -13.65 0.57 11.81
CA LYS A 152 -14.76 1.27 11.19
C LYS A 152 -14.56 2.77 11.34
N VAL A 153 -14.58 3.49 10.21
CA VAL A 153 -14.66 4.96 10.21
C VAL A 153 -16.10 5.36 10.56
N ILE A 154 -16.24 6.22 11.56
CA ILE A 154 -17.52 6.71 12.07
C ILE A 154 -17.90 8.09 11.53
N GLU A 155 -16.90 8.86 11.09
CA GLU A 155 -17.08 10.20 10.53
C GLU A 155 -16.01 10.50 9.50
N THR A 156 -16.38 11.22 8.44
CA THR A 156 -15.47 11.77 7.42
C THR A 156 -15.65 13.28 7.33
N ASN A 157 -14.56 14.03 7.25
CA ASN A 157 -14.59 15.48 7.05
C ASN A 157 -13.70 15.87 5.87
N VAL A 158 -14.35 16.29 4.77
CA VAL A 158 -13.67 16.63 3.52
C VAL A 158 -12.91 17.96 3.64
N GLU A 159 -13.45 18.93 4.37
CA GLU A 159 -12.82 20.26 4.54
C GLU A 159 -11.52 20.14 5.33
N ASP A 160 -11.54 19.44 6.45
CA ASP A 160 -10.38 19.19 7.31
C ASP A 160 -9.46 18.08 6.79
N GLN A 161 -9.90 17.30 5.80
CA GLN A 161 -9.17 16.13 5.29
C GLN A 161 -8.88 15.10 6.39
N THR A 162 -9.91 14.78 7.17
CA THR A 162 -9.81 13.88 8.33
C THR A 162 -10.88 12.80 8.30
N ILE A 163 -10.58 11.72 9.01
CA ILE A 163 -11.53 10.69 9.42
C ILE A 163 -11.53 10.53 10.93
N SER A 164 -12.63 10.02 11.50
CA SER A 164 -12.71 9.66 12.91
C SER A 164 -13.07 8.18 13.03
N TYR A 165 -12.48 7.51 14.02
CA TYR A 165 -12.74 6.12 14.37
C TYR A 165 -12.78 5.97 15.90
N LEU A 166 -13.35 4.88 16.42
CA LEU A 166 -13.32 4.60 17.86
C LEU A 166 -11.98 3.90 18.20
N SER A 167 -11.27 4.47 19.19
CA SER A 167 -10.06 3.85 19.73
C SER A 167 -10.41 2.50 20.38
N GLU A 168 -9.66 1.44 20.04
CA GLU A 168 -9.87 0.12 20.64
C GLU A 168 -9.61 0.11 22.15
N ASP A 169 -8.67 0.96 22.63
CA ASP A 169 -8.27 1.02 24.03
C ASP A 169 -9.29 1.79 24.91
N THR A 170 -9.80 2.92 24.40
CA THR A 170 -10.60 3.86 25.20
C THR A 170 -12.07 3.93 24.78
N ASN A 171 -12.40 3.38 23.62
CA ASN A 171 -13.70 3.52 22.96
C ASN A 171 -14.10 4.99 22.70
N GLU A 172 -13.12 5.90 22.68
CA GLU A 172 -13.32 7.31 22.39
C GLU A 172 -13.07 7.62 20.91
N PRO A 173 -13.78 8.61 20.34
CA PRO A 173 -13.52 9.06 18.97
C PRO A 173 -12.09 9.60 18.82
N THR A 174 -11.35 9.07 17.88
CA THR A 174 -10.03 9.55 17.51
C THR A 174 -10.08 10.12 16.10
N LYS A 175 -9.81 11.43 15.98
CA LYS A 175 -9.73 12.14 14.69
C LYS A 175 -8.30 12.11 14.17
N ILE A 176 -8.12 11.79 12.88
CA ILE A 176 -6.80 11.71 12.23
C ILE A 176 -6.87 12.26 10.80
N SER A 177 -5.78 12.92 10.36
CA SER A 177 -5.63 13.35 8.97
C SER A 177 -5.46 12.14 8.04
N ILE A 178 -6.04 12.18 6.85
CA ILE A 178 -5.82 11.19 5.81
C ILE A 178 -4.48 11.40 5.08
N LEU A 179 -3.79 12.52 5.31
CA LEU A 179 -2.58 12.95 4.62
C LEU A 179 -1.31 12.69 5.45
N GLY A 180 -0.15 12.91 4.81
CA GLY A 180 1.14 12.87 5.48
C GLY A 180 1.56 11.47 5.98
N GLY A 181 0.94 10.40 5.46
CA GLY A 181 1.23 9.04 5.89
C GLY A 181 0.54 8.63 7.20
N ASN A 182 -0.43 9.41 7.70
CA ASN A 182 -1.20 9.05 8.89
C ASN A 182 -2.29 8.00 8.61
N CYS A 183 -2.66 7.85 7.35
CA CYS A 183 -3.53 6.80 6.87
C CYS A 183 -2.91 6.15 5.62
N LYS A 184 -3.22 4.89 5.40
CA LYS A 184 -3.09 4.26 4.10
C LYS A 184 -4.46 3.78 3.62
N LEU A 185 -4.57 3.37 2.36
CA LEU A 185 -5.81 2.78 1.87
C LEU A 185 -5.79 1.25 1.98
N GLN A 186 -6.99 0.69 2.07
CA GLN A 186 -7.22 -0.74 1.96
C GLN A 186 -6.93 -1.19 0.51
N TRP A 187 -6.32 -2.35 0.34
CA TRP A 187 -5.66 -2.79 -0.88
C TRP A 187 -6.45 -2.60 -2.20
N LYS A 188 -7.76 -2.90 -2.25
CA LYS A 188 -8.56 -2.70 -3.48
C LYS A 188 -8.74 -1.23 -3.83
N CYS A 189 -8.92 -0.39 -2.82
CA CYS A 189 -9.02 1.05 -2.96
C CYS A 189 -7.64 1.67 -3.27
N ASP A 190 -6.59 1.18 -2.61
CA ASP A 190 -5.21 1.62 -2.82
C ASP A 190 -4.76 1.42 -4.27
N TRP A 191 -5.03 0.28 -4.86
CA TRP A 191 -4.67 0.01 -6.23
C TRP A 191 -5.32 0.98 -7.22
N ALA A 192 -6.62 1.17 -7.14
CA ALA A 192 -7.32 2.13 -8.00
C ALA A 192 -6.82 3.56 -7.78
N MET A 193 -6.61 3.96 -6.53
CA MET A 193 -6.07 5.28 -6.18
C MET A 193 -4.68 5.49 -6.76
N ARG A 194 -3.76 4.53 -6.60
CA ARG A 194 -2.38 4.68 -7.10
C ARG A 194 -2.29 4.65 -8.62
N TRP A 195 -3.15 3.91 -9.31
CA TRP A 195 -3.24 3.99 -10.77
C TRP A 195 -3.62 5.39 -11.22
N PHE A 196 -4.61 5.97 -10.57
CA PHE A 196 -5.02 7.34 -10.83
C PHE A 196 -3.90 8.35 -10.50
N ALA A 197 -3.29 8.24 -9.33
CA ALA A 197 -2.25 9.17 -8.86
C ALA A 197 -0.94 9.10 -9.68
N LEU A 198 -0.60 7.92 -10.20
CA LEU A 198 0.63 7.68 -10.96
C LEU A 198 0.41 7.73 -12.48
N GLY A 199 -0.84 7.86 -12.95
CA GLY A 199 -1.18 7.88 -14.37
C GLY A 199 -0.89 6.54 -15.04
N VAL A 200 -1.28 5.41 -14.41
CA VAL A 200 -1.03 4.06 -14.93
C VAL A 200 -2.03 3.72 -16.01
N ASP A 201 -1.55 3.40 -17.20
CA ASP A 201 -2.37 2.97 -18.35
C ASP A 201 -2.56 1.46 -18.41
N TYR A 202 -1.63 0.70 -17.82
CA TYR A 202 -1.64 -0.75 -17.84
C TYR A 202 -0.99 -1.32 -16.57
N GLU A 203 -1.64 -2.29 -15.93
CA GLU A 203 -1.08 -3.12 -14.87
C GLU A 203 -1.45 -4.59 -15.09
N MET A 204 -0.48 -5.47 -14.92
CA MET A 204 -0.70 -6.92 -14.88
C MET A 204 -1.25 -7.31 -13.51
N SER A 205 -2.43 -7.87 -13.47
CA SER A 205 -3.06 -8.29 -12.22
C SER A 205 -3.31 -9.80 -12.17
N GLY A 206 -3.37 -10.33 -10.95
CA GLY A 206 -3.83 -11.67 -10.69
C GLY A 206 -5.36 -11.80 -10.79
N LYS A 207 -5.86 -13.05 -10.76
CA LYS A 207 -7.29 -13.37 -10.81
C LYS A 207 -8.11 -12.69 -9.70
N ASP A 208 -7.48 -12.36 -8.60
CA ASP A 208 -8.15 -11.80 -7.41
C ASP A 208 -8.66 -10.36 -7.60
N LEU A 209 -8.33 -9.73 -8.75
CA LEU A 209 -8.79 -8.38 -9.12
C LEU A 209 -10.03 -8.35 -10.01
N TYR A 210 -10.53 -9.49 -10.44
CA TYR A 210 -11.75 -9.59 -11.26
C TYR A 210 -13.00 -9.69 -10.40
#